data_86cefa5f39a14ab5f3e4e9b1768d6356
#
_entry.id   86cefa5f39a14ab5f3e4e9b1768d6356
#
_cell.length_a   1.000
_cell.length_b   1.000
_cell.length_c   1.000
_cell.angle_alpha   90.00
_cell.angle_beta   90.00
_cell.angle_gamma   90.00
#
_symmetry.space_group_name_H-M   'P 1'
#
loop_
_entity.id
_entity.type
_entity.pdbx_description
1 polymer ?
#
loop_
_entity_poly.entity_id
_entity_poly.type
_entity_poly.pdbx_seq_one_letter_code
_entity_poly.pdbx_strand_id
1 'polypeptide(L)'
;MKIARVEIIPIDIPYKVPFRVSYGGITSGSYIILRIMTDEGLDGVGSSIGFGKIGLTRESAMAQMKSIASGLLLGQDPLNTEAILSRLDVVLPGNWRVKAHFDYALYDLKGKILDLPVYQLLGGLCREKIPLEWIVMMDEPEVQAEMALKYLDAGFRSIKMHVGGDPKMAVKRFRTVRDAVGPDIPIAIDMASVAGTQSHWNAHDALRLIEELDKYDLHYAEQPVTTHDIDGFKSIKRRTNVPLAADASADSVGEAFKVIKEEAADIFHALMGRIGGIRKTSGFTNLVDAANLDYATCVLGNGIEHAAGAHFAVSRAKRERVLEELGLIFYLYGGTETREITADVTKEISGKIEKGHLYPPAGPGLGIELDEEMVHRYLAPDIHKLIVQ
;
A
#
# COMPACT_ATOMS: atom_id res chain seq x y z
N MET A 1 -27.96 12.41 12.23
CA MET A 1 -27.30 11.26 11.55
C MET A 1 -26.48 10.48 12.55
N LYS A 2 -26.70 9.17 12.64
CA LYS A 2 -25.98 8.26 13.55
C LYS A 2 -25.60 7.00 12.81
N ILE A 3 -24.48 6.38 13.20
CA ILE A 3 -24.10 5.04 12.70
C ILE A 3 -25.12 4.04 13.27
N ALA A 4 -25.88 3.39 12.38
CA ALA A 4 -26.96 2.48 12.75
C ALA A 4 -26.62 1.00 12.48
N ARG A 5 -25.71 0.73 11.52
CA ARG A 5 -25.37 -0.62 11.09
C ARG A 5 -23.93 -0.71 10.58
N VAL A 6 -23.28 -1.81 10.86
CA VAL A 6 -21.95 -2.13 10.33
C VAL A 6 -21.98 -3.54 9.74
N GLU A 7 -21.49 -3.68 8.51
CA GLU A 7 -21.32 -4.96 7.84
C GLU A 7 -19.82 -5.27 7.68
N ILE A 8 -19.44 -6.51 7.96
CA ILE A 8 -18.07 -7.01 7.85
C ILE A 8 -18.11 -8.18 6.88
N ILE A 9 -17.60 -7.98 5.68
CA ILE A 9 -17.81 -8.86 4.52
C ILE A 9 -16.47 -9.46 4.11
N PRO A 10 -16.23 -10.76 4.35
CA PRO A 10 -15.01 -11.44 3.91
C PRO A 10 -15.10 -11.77 2.42
N ILE A 11 -14.05 -11.43 1.67
CA ILE A 11 -13.97 -11.69 0.23
C ILE A 11 -12.61 -12.28 -0.15
N ASP A 12 -12.60 -13.10 -1.20
CA ASP A 12 -11.40 -13.65 -1.84
C ASP A 12 -11.39 -13.28 -3.32
N ILE A 13 -10.48 -12.40 -3.71
CA ILE A 13 -10.37 -11.93 -5.09
C ILE A 13 -9.22 -12.69 -5.77
N PRO A 14 -9.48 -13.48 -6.83
CA PRO A 14 -8.44 -14.18 -7.55
C PRO A 14 -7.56 -13.21 -8.34
N TYR A 15 -6.25 -13.43 -8.31
CA TYR A 15 -5.30 -12.68 -9.12
C TYR A 15 -5.15 -13.31 -10.50
N LYS A 16 -5.13 -12.51 -11.54
CA LYS A 16 -4.80 -12.96 -12.91
C LYS A 16 -3.31 -13.25 -13.06
N VAL A 17 -2.49 -12.47 -12.36
CA VAL A 17 -1.05 -12.66 -12.32
C VAL A 17 -0.66 -13.04 -10.89
N PRO A 18 0.01 -14.20 -10.67
CA PRO A 18 0.46 -14.57 -9.34
C PRO A 18 1.42 -13.53 -8.77
N PHE A 19 1.19 -13.12 -7.53
CA PHE A 19 2.12 -12.27 -6.80
C PHE A 19 3.31 -13.10 -6.33
N ARG A 20 4.43 -12.99 -7.05
CA ARG A 20 5.65 -13.76 -6.78
C ARG A 20 6.59 -12.97 -5.90
N VAL A 21 6.74 -13.44 -4.68
CA VAL A 21 7.64 -12.90 -3.66
C VAL A 21 8.67 -13.93 -3.24
N SER A 22 9.69 -13.53 -2.50
CA SER A 22 10.81 -14.38 -2.08
C SER A 22 10.40 -15.64 -1.31
N TYR A 23 9.21 -15.66 -0.69
CA TYR A 23 8.68 -16.79 0.09
C TYR A 23 7.51 -17.54 -0.60
N GLY A 24 7.28 -17.33 -1.89
CA GLY A 24 6.31 -18.08 -2.69
C GLY A 24 5.40 -17.24 -3.56
N GLY A 25 4.44 -17.90 -4.21
CA GLY A 25 3.41 -17.23 -5.04
C GLY A 25 2.07 -17.15 -4.31
N ILE A 26 1.42 -15.99 -4.38
CA ILE A 26 0.07 -15.74 -3.89
C ILE A 26 -0.83 -15.57 -5.11
N THR A 27 -1.93 -16.34 -5.17
CA THR A 27 -2.83 -16.37 -6.33
C THR A 27 -4.19 -15.72 -6.08
N SER A 28 -4.44 -15.27 -4.84
CA SER A 28 -5.66 -14.56 -4.46
C SER A 28 -5.41 -13.64 -3.27
N GLY A 29 -6.14 -12.54 -3.20
CA GLY A 29 -6.16 -11.67 -2.03
C GLY A 29 -7.36 -11.99 -1.13
N SER A 30 -7.08 -12.24 0.14
CA SER A 30 -8.11 -12.46 1.18
C SER A 30 -8.36 -11.17 1.92
N TYR A 31 -9.46 -10.48 1.60
CA TYR A 31 -9.79 -9.16 2.13
C TYR A 31 -11.02 -9.18 3.03
N ILE A 32 -11.24 -8.06 3.69
CA ILE A 32 -12.49 -7.74 4.39
C ILE A 32 -12.98 -6.39 3.86
N ILE A 33 -14.25 -6.29 3.50
CA ILE A 33 -14.92 -5.00 3.31
C ILE A 33 -15.65 -4.66 4.60
N LEU A 34 -15.38 -3.49 5.16
CA LEU A 34 -16.13 -2.88 6.25
C LEU A 34 -17.07 -1.83 5.66
N ARG A 35 -18.38 -1.97 5.85
CA ARG A 35 -19.39 -1.01 5.42
C ARG A 35 -20.08 -0.43 6.64
N ILE A 36 -20.01 0.88 6.82
CA ILE A 36 -20.64 1.64 7.90
C ILE A 36 -21.84 2.36 7.33
N MET A 37 -23.01 2.13 7.90
CA MET A 37 -24.30 2.68 7.41
C MET A 37 -24.91 3.57 8.48
N THR A 38 -25.50 4.68 8.04
CA THR A 38 -26.23 5.62 8.92
C THR A 38 -27.72 5.36 8.96
N ASP A 39 -28.39 5.91 9.96
CA ASP A 39 -29.87 5.94 10.09
C ASP A 39 -30.57 6.75 8.99
N GLU A 40 -29.82 7.55 8.22
CA GLU A 40 -30.31 8.35 7.10
C GLU A 40 -30.00 7.72 5.72
N GLY A 41 -29.47 6.49 5.70
CA GLY A 41 -29.26 5.70 4.48
C GLY A 41 -27.95 5.95 3.74
N LEU A 42 -27.06 6.82 4.22
CA LEU A 42 -25.72 6.95 3.67
C LEU A 42 -24.80 5.85 4.21
N ASP A 43 -23.86 5.44 3.38
CA ASP A 43 -22.85 4.44 3.78
C ASP A 43 -21.43 4.86 3.37
N GLY A 44 -20.45 4.36 4.12
CA GLY A 44 -19.04 4.47 3.80
C GLY A 44 -18.38 3.11 3.84
N VAL A 45 -17.42 2.89 2.93
CA VAL A 45 -16.73 1.61 2.77
C VAL A 45 -15.24 1.74 3.02
N GLY A 46 -14.66 0.72 3.68
CA GLY A 46 -13.24 0.61 3.92
C GLY A 46 -12.77 -0.83 3.71
N SER A 47 -11.65 -0.97 3.09
CA SER A 47 -10.93 -2.24 2.96
C SER A 47 -9.45 -1.95 2.94
N SER A 48 -8.64 -2.88 3.39
CA SER A 48 -7.20 -2.68 3.48
C SER A 48 -6.46 -3.92 3.03
N ILE A 49 -5.15 -3.89 3.15
CA ILE A 49 -4.26 -5.00 2.82
C ILE A 49 -4.81 -6.34 3.29
N GLY A 50 -4.76 -7.33 2.41
CA GLY A 50 -5.32 -8.65 2.66
C GLY A 50 -4.74 -9.35 3.90
N PHE A 51 -5.54 -10.22 4.47
CA PHE A 51 -5.16 -11.11 5.56
C PHE A 51 -4.62 -12.41 4.97
N GLY A 52 -3.43 -12.78 5.34
CA GLY A 52 -2.74 -13.92 4.76
C GLY A 52 -2.26 -14.93 5.79
N LYS A 53 -1.35 -15.78 5.35
CA LYS A 53 -0.74 -16.83 6.18
C LYS A 53 0.20 -16.29 7.26
N ILE A 54 0.53 -15.01 7.24
CA ILE A 54 1.47 -14.36 8.17
C ILE A 54 0.74 -13.29 8.96
N GLY A 55 0.83 -13.36 10.28
CA GLY A 55 0.25 -12.38 11.20
C GLY A 55 -1.21 -12.64 11.55
N LEU A 56 -2.04 -11.59 11.54
CA LEU A 56 -3.45 -11.65 11.93
C LEU A 56 -4.28 -12.41 10.89
N THR A 57 -5.03 -13.43 11.33
CA THR A 57 -5.97 -14.13 10.45
C THR A 57 -7.21 -13.28 10.18
N ARG A 58 -7.89 -13.55 9.07
CA ARG A 58 -9.13 -12.85 8.69
C ARG A 58 -10.22 -13.01 9.76
N GLU A 59 -10.38 -14.21 10.31
CA GLU A 59 -11.36 -14.51 11.37
C GLU A 59 -11.08 -13.69 12.63
N SER A 60 -9.82 -13.61 13.06
CA SER A 60 -9.42 -12.79 14.21
C SER A 60 -9.68 -11.30 13.96
N ALA A 61 -9.40 -10.81 12.76
CA ALA A 61 -9.68 -9.43 12.37
C ALA A 61 -11.19 -9.15 12.38
N MET A 62 -12.02 -10.03 11.82
CA MET A 62 -13.48 -9.90 11.81
C MET A 62 -14.07 -9.90 13.23
N ALA A 63 -13.56 -10.74 14.12
CA ALA A 63 -13.98 -10.77 15.53
C ALA A 63 -13.65 -9.44 16.24
N GLN A 64 -12.47 -8.89 16.02
CA GLN A 64 -12.09 -7.57 16.52
C GLN A 64 -12.98 -6.47 15.93
N MET A 65 -13.21 -6.46 14.62
CA MET A 65 -14.08 -5.49 13.96
C MET A 65 -15.51 -5.55 14.50
N LYS A 66 -16.07 -6.73 14.75
CA LYS A 66 -17.38 -6.92 15.36
C LYS A 66 -17.45 -6.29 16.76
N SER A 67 -16.47 -6.56 17.61
CA SER A 67 -16.41 -5.98 18.96
C SER A 67 -16.31 -4.46 18.93
N ILE A 68 -15.51 -3.91 18.02
CA ILE A 68 -15.35 -2.47 17.83
C ILE A 68 -16.66 -1.85 17.32
N ALA A 69 -17.31 -2.45 16.33
CA ALA A 69 -18.55 -1.96 15.78
C ALA A 69 -19.63 -1.84 16.87
N SER A 70 -19.84 -2.89 17.67
CA SER A 70 -20.85 -2.90 18.72
C SER A 70 -20.52 -1.99 19.91
N GLY A 71 -19.24 -1.90 20.31
CA GLY A 71 -18.85 -1.18 21.53
C GLY A 71 -18.44 0.28 21.31
N LEU A 72 -18.08 0.66 20.07
CA LEU A 72 -17.50 1.98 19.80
C LEU A 72 -18.23 2.78 18.72
N LEU A 73 -18.77 2.14 17.67
CA LEU A 73 -19.29 2.85 16.51
C LEU A 73 -20.79 3.11 16.55
N LEU A 74 -21.60 2.10 16.91
CA LEU A 74 -23.06 2.24 16.90
C LEU A 74 -23.51 3.45 17.73
N GLY A 75 -24.44 4.24 17.18
CA GLY A 75 -24.98 5.43 17.78
C GLY A 75 -24.07 6.67 17.75
N GLN A 76 -22.83 6.55 17.26
CA GLN A 76 -21.93 7.70 17.12
C GLN A 76 -22.30 8.54 15.91
N ASP A 77 -21.94 9.83 15.97
CA ASP A 77 -21.97 10.73 14.82
C ASP A 77 -20.73 10.47 13.95
N PRO A 78 -20.89 10.04 12.68
CA PRO A 78 -19.74 9.72 11.81
C PRO A 78 -18.85 10.92 11.49
N LEU A 79 -19.35 12.16 11.63
CA LEU A 79 -18.54 13.36 11.43
C LEU A 79 -17.47 13.55 12.52
N ASN A 80 -17.64 12.95 13.68
CA ASN A 80 -16.67 12.96 14.78
C ASN A 80 -15.53 11.93 14.53
N THR A 81 -15.05 11.83 13.29
CA THR A 81 -14.06 10.85 12.84
C THR A 81 -12.82 10.79 13.74
N GLU A 82 -12.25 11.95 14.10
CA GLU A 82 -11.05 12.00 14.96
C GLU A 82 -11.33 11.41 16.35
N ALA A 83 -12.46 11.73 16.96
CA ALA A 83 -12.82 11.21 18.27
C ALA A 83 -13.02 9.69 18.23
N ILE A 84 -13.67 9.17 17.19
CA ILE A 84 -13.88 7.73 16.99
C ILE A 84 -12.52 7.02 16.82
N LEU A 85 -11.69 7.49 15.91
CA LEU A 85 -10.38 6.87 15.62
C LEU A 85 -9.39 6.98 16.78
N SER A 86 -9.41 8.07 17.56
CA SER A 86 -8.59 8.20 18.76
C SER A 86 -9.03 7.21 19.86
N ARG A 87 -10.33 7.00 20.04
CA ARG A 87 -10.82 5.97 20.97
C ARG A 87 -10.46 4.56 20.47
N LEU A 88 -10.51 4.33 19.17
CA LEU A 88 -10.06 3.07 18.56
C LEU A 88 -8.58 2.80 18.84
N ASP A 89 -7.73 3.83 18.83
CA ASP A 89 -6.32 3.69 19.20
C ASP A 89 -6.11 3.22 20.65
N VAL A 90 -6.99 3.65 21.57
CA VAL A 90 -6.94 3.26 22.98
C VAL A 90 -7.43 1.82 23.18
N VAL A 91 -8.57 1.45 22.57
CA VAL A 91 -9.20 0.13 22.82
C VAL A 91 -8.53 -1.01 22.04
N LEU A 92 -7.81 -0.69 20.96
CA LEU A 92 -7.11 -1.66 20.12
C LEU A 92 -5.66 -1.19 19.88
N PRO A 93 -4.75 -1.27 20.85
CA PRO A 93 -3.34 -0.92 20.65
C PRO A 93 -2.71 -1.76 19.53
N GLY A 94 -1.93 -1.12 18.65
CA GLY A 94 -1.43 -1.79 17.44
C GLY A 94 -2.55 -2.11 16.45
N ASN A 95 -2.50 -3.29 15.83
CA ASN A 95 -3.53 -3.79 14.89
C ASN A 95 -3.90 -2.79 13.79
N TRP A 96 -2.90 -2.10 13.25
CA TRP A 96 -3.07 -1.00 12.31
C TRP A 96 -3.89 -1.38 11.07
N ARG A 97 -3.72 -2.62 10.57
CA ARG A 97 -4.50 -3.14 9.43
C ARG A 97 -6.01 -3.15 9.70
N VAL A 98 -6.42 -3.57 10.90
CA VAL A 98 -7.84 -3.52 11.30
C VAL A 98 -8.33 -2.09 11.36
N LYS A 99 -7.53 -1.18 11.93
CA LYS A 99 -7.89 0.24 12.05
C LYS A 99 -8.02 0.93 10.70
N ALA A 100 -7.21 0.57 9.72
CA ALA A 100 -7.27 1.13 8.37
C ALA A 100 -8.65 0.95 7.72
N HIS A 101 -9.34 -0.17 7.96
CA HIS A 101 -10.70 -0.39 7.46
C HIS A 101 -11.70 0.63 8.00
N PHE A 102 -11.64 0.92 9.30
CA PHE A 102 -12.49 1.93 9.94
C PHE A 102 -12.13 3.34 9.48
N ASP A 103 -10.85 3.63 9.35
CA ASP A 103 -10.35 4.93 8.90
C ASP A 103 -10.87 5.24 7.49
N TYR A 104 -10.68 4.34 6.53
CA TYR A 104 -11.16 4.50 5.16
C TYR A 104 -12.68 4.63 5.10
N ALA A 105 -13.43 3.76 5.80
CA ALA A 105 -14.89 3.81 5.80
C ALA A 105 -15.44 5.11 6.40
N LEU A 106 -14.82 5.63 7.44
CA LEU A 106 -15.21 6.90 8.06
C LEU A 106 -14.87 8.10 7.18
N TYR A 107 -13.72 8.10 6.49
CA TYR A 107 -13.38 9.17 5.54
C TYR A 107 -14.30 9.13 4.31
N ASP A 108 -14.63 7.96 3.79
CA ASP A 108 -15.59 7.80 2.69
C ASP A 108 -16.96 8.33 3.10
N LEU A 109 -17.50 7.87 4.24
CA LEU A 109 -18.77 8.32 4.75
C LEU A 109 -18.80 9.84 5.01
N LYS A 110 -17.76 10.37 5.63
CA LYS A 110 -17.64 11.81 5.88
C LYS A 110 -17.63 12.62 4.58
N GLY A 111 -16.91 12.16 3.56
CA GLY A 111 -16.91 12.81 2.24
C GLY A 111 -18.29 12.78 1.59
N LYS A 112 -19.01 11.67 1.67
CA LYS A 112 -20.39 11.54 1.16
C LYS A 112 -21.38 12.42 1.92
N ILE A 113 -21.27 12.54 3.24
CA ILE A 113 -22.10 13.42 4.05
C ILE A 113 -21.90 14.90 3.68
N LEU A 114 -20.65 15.29 3.42
CA LEU A 114 -20.27 16.67 3.11
C LEU A 114 -20.32 16.99 1.61
N ASP A 115 -20.65 16.01 0.77
CA ASP A 115 -20.63 16.10 -0.71
C ASP A 115 -19.26 16.56 -1.25
N LEU A 116 -18.18 16.03 -0.66
CA LEU A 116 -16.79 16.34 -1.00
C LEU A 116 -15.96 15.07 -1.22
N PRO A 117 -15.06 15.05 -2.23
CA PRO A 117 -14.08 13.98 -2.34
C PRO A 117 -13.09 14.00 -1.16
N VAL A 118 -12.56 12.83 -0.79
CA VAL A 118 -11.67 12.70 0.38
C VAL A 118 -10.45 13.62 0.29
N TYR A 119 -9.85 13.83 -0.88
CA TYR A 119 -8.71 14.75 -0.99
C TYR A 119 -9.05 16.19 -0.56
N GLN A 120 -10.30 16.65 -0.71
CA GLN A 120 -10.74 17.95 -0.21
C GLN A 120 -10.75 18.00 1.33
N LEU A 121 -11.10 16.89 1.98
CA LEU A 121 -11.03 16.77 3.45
C LEU A 121 -9.58 16.80 3.97
N LEU A 122 -8.61 16.51 3.09
CA LEU A 122 -7.18 16.44 3.40
C LEU A 122 -6.40 17.70 3.06
N GLY A 123 -7.10 18.77 2.64
CA GLY A 123 -6.49 20.05 2.32
C GLY A 123 -6.55 20.46 0.84
N GLY A 124 -7.14 19.62 -0.01
CA GLY A 124 -7.36 19.90 -1.42
C GLY A 124 -6.36 19.23 -2.36
N LEU A 125 -6.47 19.54 -3.63
CA LEU A 125 -5.68 18.96 -4.69
C LEU A 125 -4.33 19.69 -4.83
N CYS A 126 -3.24 19.05 -4.44
CA CYS A 126 -1.87 19.54 -4.66
C CYS A 126 -1.31 19.13 -6.03
N ARG A 127 -1.75 17.98 -6.55
CA ARG A 127 -1.35 17.42 -7.83
C ARG A 127 -2.57 16.86 -8.57
N GLU A 128 -2.73 17.20 -9.86
CA GLU A 128 -3.86 16.69 -10.67
C GLU A 128 -3.72 15.22 -11.01
N LYS A 129 -2.49 14.72 -11.08
CA LYS A 129 -2.12 13.34 -11.38
C LYS A 129 -0.84 12.97 -10.66
N ILE A 130 -0.64 11.68 -10.46
CA ILE A 130 0.46 11.11 -9.68
C ILE A 130 1.31 10.25 -10.61
N PRO A 131 2.59 10.55 -10.80
CA PRO A 131 3.49 9.65 -11.52
C PRO A 131 3.73 8.41 -10.65
N LEU A 132 3.69 7.23 -11.28
CA LEU A 132 3.85 5.95 -10.60
C LEU A 132 5.20 5.31 -10.89
N GLU A 133 5.79 4.72 -9.86
CA GLU A 133 6.79 3.68 -9.99
C GLU A 133 6.10 2.34 -10.23
N TRP A 134 6.64 1.53 -11.14
CA TRP A 134 6.04 0.24 -11.46
C TRP A 134 6.91 -0.93 -11.02
N ILE A 135 6.26 -2.00 -10.54
CA ILE A 135 6.97 -3.14 -9.97
C ILE A 135 7.23 -4.18 -11.05
N VAL A 136 8.51 -4.57 -11.20
CA VAL A 136 8.95 -5.71 -12.00
C VAL A 136 9.15 -6.90 -11.08
N MET A 137 8.20 -7.83 -11.13
CA MET A 137 8.21 -9.01 -10.28
C MET A 137 9.34 -9.96 -10.62
N MET A 138 9.73 -10.78 -9.64
CA MET A 138 10.82 -11.74 -9.79
C MET A 138 10.49 -12.82 -10.82
N ASP A 139 11.32 -12.91 -11.85
CA ASP A 139 11.25 -13.94 -12.91
C ASP A 139 12.64 -14.18 -13.51
N GLU A 140 12.73 -14.89 -14.64
CA GLU A 140 13.97 -15.01 -15.43
C GLU A 140 14.42 -13.63 -15.94
N PRO A 141 15.72 -13.37 -16.08
CA PRO A 141 16.25 -12.05 -16.44
C PRO A 141 15.62 -11.44 -17.70
N GLU A 142 15.47 -12.26 -18.73
CA GLU A 142 14.94 -11.85 -20.03
C GLU A 142 13.43 -11.50 -19.92
N VAL A 143 12.67 -12.25 -19.11
CA VAL A 143 11.25 -11.99 -18.85
C VAL A 143 11.08 -10.67 -18.07
N GLN A 144 11.95 -10.40 -17.09
CA GLN A 144 11.92 -9.12 -16.36
C GLN A 144 12.25 -7.95 -17.28
N ALA A 145 13.19 -8.09 -18.21
CA ALA A 145 13.49 -7.06 -19.20
C ALA A 145 12.30 -6.79 -20.13
N GLU A 146 11.63 -7.82 -20.62
CA GLU A 146 10.41 -7.69 -21.42
C GLU A 146 9.28 -6.99 -20.65
N MET A 147 9.07 -7.35 -19.38
CA MET A 147 8.12 -6.67 -18.51
C MET A 147 8.46 -5.19 -18.36
N ALA A 148 9.72 -4.85 -18.09
CA ALA A 148 10.17 -3.48 -17.94
C ALA A 148 9.90 -2.66 -19.21
N LEU A 149 10.25 -3.18 -20.39
CA LEU A 149 9.98 -2.53 -21.67
C LEU A 149 8.47 -2.31 -21.88
N LYS A 150 7.63 -3.31 -21.59
CA LYS A 150 6.18 -3.18 -21.66
C LYS A 150 5.67 -2.04 -20.77
N TYR A 151 6.23 -1.87 -19.58
CA TYR A 151 5.82 -0.81 -18.67
C TYR A 151 6.27 0.57 -19.15
N LEU A 152 7.47 0.69 -19.73
CA LEU A 152 7.90 1.93 -20.36
C LEU A 152 7.03 2.33 -21.54
N ASP A 153 6.60 1.36 -22.36
CA ASP A 153 5.66 1.58 -23.46
C ASP A 153 4.28 2.04 -22.96
N ALA A 154 3.85 1.55 -21.78
CA ALA A 154 2.64 2.01 -21.10
C ALA A 154 2.78 3.41 -20.46
N GLY A 155 3.96 3.99 -20.50
CA GLY A 155 4.24 5.37 -20.07
C GLY A 155 4.85 5.52 -18.68
N PHE A 156 5.14 4.43 -17.96
CA PHE A 156 5.87 4.48 -16.70
C PHE A 156 7.31 4.95 -16.92
N ARG A 157 7.90 5.63 -15.93
CA ARG A 157 9.24 6.23 -16.06
C ARG A 157 10.16 5.89 -14.88
N SER A 158 9.73 5.04 -13.98
CA SER A 158 10.51 4.45 -12.88
C SER A 158 10.06 3.03 -12.67
N ILE A 159 10.97 2.14 -12.37
CA ILE A 159 10.70 0.75 -12.07
C ILE A 159 11.41 0.30 -10.80
N LYS A 160 10.78 -0.60 -10.07
CA LYS A 160 11.36 -1.27 -8.91
C LYS A 160 11.36 -2.78 -9.14
N MET A 161 12.50 -3.41 -8.94
CA MET A 161 12.69 -4.84 -9.16
C MET A 161 12.72 -5.60 -7.84
N HIS A 162 11.92 -6.64 -7.71
CA HIS A 162 12.15 -7.62 -6.65
C HIS A 162 13.40 -8.46 -6.95
N VAL A 163 14.31 -8.54 -5.99
CA VAL A 163 15.53 -9.35 -6.08
C VAL A 163 15.48 -10.54 -5.12
N GLY A 164 15.85 -11.71 -5.61
CA GLY A 164 15.91 -12.91 -4.80
C GLY A 164 17.24 -13.06 -4.04
N GLY A 165 17.36 -14.12 -3.25
CA GLY A 165 18.48 -14.38 -2.35
C GLY A 165 19.79 -14.87 -2.98
N ASP A 166 19.86 -15.11 -4.30
CA ASP A 166 21.11 -15.41 -5.01
C ASP A 166 21.74 -14.11 -5.56
N PRO A 167 22.86 -13.64 -5.00
CA PRO A 167 23.49 -12.39 -5.44
C PRO A 167 23.88 -12.37 -6.92
N LYS A 168 24.36 -13.49 -7.46
CA LYS A 168 24.78 -13.57 -8.87
C LYS A 168 23.57 -13.44 -9.80
N MET A 169 22.48 -14.09 -9.45
CA MET A 169 21.24 -14.01 -10.21
C MET A 169 20.61 -12.60 -10.08
N ALA A 170 20.64 -11.98 -8.89
CA ALA A 170 20.20 -10.62 -8.69
C ALA A 170 20.95 -9.62 -9.58
N VAL A 171 22.30 -9.72 -9.65
CA VAL A 171 23.13 -8.90 -10.54
C VAL A 171 22.79 -9.17 -12.02
N LYS A 172 22.65 -10.45 -12.41
CA LYS A 172 22.30 -10.80 -13.80
C LYS A 172 20.95 -10.18 -14.19
N ARG A 173 19.92 -10.31 -13.34
CA ARG A 173 18.59 -9.74 -13.56
C ARG A 173 18.65 -8.22 -13.73
N PHE A 174 19.31 -7.55 -12.80
CA PHE A 174 19.42 -6.09 -12.83
C PHE A 174 20.11 -5.59 -14.10
N ARG A 175 21.26 -6.20 -14.45
CA ARG A 175 21.99 -5.86 -15.69
C ARG A 175 21.14 -6.06 -16.93
N THR A 176 20.46 -7.21 -17.05
CA THR A 176 19.62 -7.52 -18.22
C THR A 176 18.51 -6.48 -18.38
N VAL A 177 17.89 -6.07 -17.29
CA VAL A 177 16.86 -5.01 -17.30
C VAL A 177 17.51 -3.66 -17.63
N ARG A 178 18.62 -3.29 -17.00
CA ARG A 178 19.33 -2.01 -17.26
C ARG A 178 19.76 -1.90 -18.73
N ASP A 179 20.32 -2.97 -19.29
CA ASP A 179 20.74 -3.03 -20.70
C ASP A 179 19.55 -2.85 -21.66
N ALA A 180 18.37 -3.35 -21.27
CA ALA A 180 17.14 -3.25 -22.08
C ALA A 180 16.52 -1.85 -22.01
N VAL A 181 16.40 -1.24 -20.82
CA VAL A 181 15.68 0.02 -20.62
C VAL A 181 16.54 1.28 -20.82
N GLY A 182 17.87 1.11 -20.89
CA GLY A 182 18.82 2.22 -21.06
C GLY A 182 19.18 2.92 -19.74
N PRO A 183 20.09 3.90 -19.78
CA PRO A 183 20.66 4.54 -18.58
C PRO A 183 19.71 5.54 -17.90
N ASP A 184 18.73 6.10 -18.62
CA ASP A 184 17.93 7.24 -18.13
C ASP A 184 16.74 6.83 -17.24
N ILE A 185 16.44 5.53 -17.15
CA ILE A 185 15.33 5.03 -16.36
C ILE A 185 15.80 4.71 -14.94
N PRO A 186 15.25 5.36 -13.89
CA PRO A 186 15.53 4.97 -12.51
C PRO A 186 15.09 3.52 -12.25
N ILE A 187 16.04 2.70 -11.73
CA ILE A 187 15.75 1.32 -11.32
C ILE A 187 16.11 1.18 -9.85
N ALA A 188 15.10 0.94 -9.03
CA ALA A 188 15.25 0.57 -7.63
C ALA A 188 15.20 -0.95 -7.44
N ILE A 189 15.65 -1.43 -6.29
CA ILE A 189 15.47 -2.82 -5.89
C ILE A 189 14.71 -2.93 -4.58
N ASP A 190 13.86 -3.95 -4.47
CA ASP A 190 13.27 -4.40 -3.23
C ASP A 190 13.93 -5.73 -2.81
N MET A 191 14.62 -5.71 -1.67
CA MET A 191 15.30 -6.86 -1.11
C MET A 191 14.39 -7.70 -0.19
N ALA A 192 13.17 -7.20 0.06
CA ALA A 192 12.07 -7.88 0.76
C ALA A 192 12.46 -8.56 2.09
N SER A 193 13.36 -7.95 2.86
CA SER A 193 13.84 -8.49 4.13
C SER A 193 12.85 -8.21 5.27
N VAL A 194 11.69 -8.88 5.24
CA VAL A 194 10.60 -8.68 6.21
C VAL A 194 10.76 -9.63 7.40
N ALA A 195 10.49 -9.16 8.61
CA ALA A 195 10.52 -9.97 9.82
C ALA A 195 9.55 -11.15 9.75
N GLY A 196 9.99 -12.33 10.20
CA GLY A 196 9.20 -13.57 10.15
C GLY A 196 9.27 -14.29 8.80
N THR A 197 9.89 -13.68 7.79
CA THR A 197 10.32 -14.37 6.56
C THR A 197 11.81 -14.75 6.68
N GLN A 198 12.26 -15.71 5.90
CA GLN A 198 13.69 -15.93 5.79
C GLN A 198 14.28 -14.73 5.02
N SER A 199 14.87 -13.80 5.77
CA SER A 199 15.70 -12.77 5.12
C SER A 199 16.85 -13.47 4.42
N HIS A 200 17.00 -13.22 3.14
CA HIS A 200 18.12 -13.75 2.37
C HIS A 200 19.42 -12.95 2.60
N TRP A 201 19.29 -11.77 3.25
CA TRP A 201 20.36 -10.80 3.36
C TRP A 201 20.68 -10.46 4.82
N ASN A 202 21.91 -10.63 5.24
CA ASN A 202 22.50 -9.91 6.37
C ASN A 202 23.12 -8.60 5.86
N ALA A 203 23.48 -7.69 6.78
CA ALA A 203 23.99 -6.37 6.40
C ALA A 203 25.25 -6.41 5.50
N HIS A 204 26.11 -7.41 5.70
CA HIS A 204 27.33 -7.57 4.89
C HIS A 204 27.01 -7.97 3.44
N ASP A 205 26.14 -8.97 3.26
CA ASP A 205 25.79 -9.47 1.92
C ASP A 205 24.91 -8.47 1.18
N ALA A 206 24.00 -7.79 1.90
CA ALA A 206 23.18 -6.72 1.35
C ALA A 206 24.04 -5.57 0.82
N LEU A 207 25.02 -5.12 1.61
CA LEU A 207 25.95 -4.07 1.18
C LEU A 207 26.72 -4.47 -0.08
N ARG A 208 27.26 -5.70 -0.12
CA ARG A 208 28.00 -6.18 -1.31
C ARG A 208 27.14 -6.20 -2.57
N LEU A 209 25.86 -6.59 -2.45
CA LEU A 209 24.94 -6.55 -3.58
C LEU A 209 24.68 -5.11 -4.01
N ILE A 210 24.40 -4.20 -3.07
CA ILE A 210 24.17 -2.77 -3.35
C ILE A 210 25.38 -2.15 -4.04
N GLU A 211 26.61 -2.36 -3.54
CA GLU A 211 27.85 -1.89 -4.15
C GLU A 211 28.08 -2.45 -5.57
N GLU A 212 27.66 -3.69 -5.82
CA GLU A 212 27.75 -4.29 -7.16
C GLU A 212 26.73 -3.71 -8.13
N LEU A 213 25.50 -3.47 -7.68
CA LEU A 213 24.43 -2.90 -8.50
C LEU A 213 24.60 -1.40 -8.73
N ASP A 214 25.24 -0.67 -7.82
CA ASP A 214 25.56 0.76 -7.97
C ASP A 214 26.43 1.04 -9.20
N LYS A 215 27.25 0.07 -9.62
CA LYS A 215 28.01 0.14 -10.88
C LYS A 215 27.12 0.25 -12.13
N TYR A 216 25.84 -0.04 -11.99
CA TYR A 216 24.83 0.01 -13.04
C TYR A 216 23.74 1.05 -12.74
N ASP A 217 24.08 2.07 -11.93
CA ASP A 217 23.21 3.20 -11.57
C ASP A 217 21.93 2.75 -10.82
N LEU A 218 22.14 2.13 -9.65
CA LEU A 218 21.05 1.75 -8.74
C LEU A 218 20.41 3.00 -8.11
N HIS A 219 19.12 3.20 -8.34
CA HIS A 219 18.41 4.39 -7.84
C HIS A 219 18.27 4.40 -6.32
N TYR A 220 17.76 3.33 -5.73
CA TYR A 220 17.74 3.09 -4.28
C TYR A 220 17.58 1.61 -3.97
N ALA A 221 17.88 1.22 -2.72
CA ALA A 221 17.68 -0.14 -2.22
C ALA A 221 16.67 -0.16 -1.06
N GLU A 222 15.57 -0.93 -1.23
CA GLU A 222 14.52 -1.05 -0.23
C GLU A 222 14.74 -2.27 0.66
N GLN A 223 14.52 -2.07 1.97
CA GLN A 223 14.52 -3.08 3.03
C GLN A 223 15.67 -4.08 2.92
N PRO A 224 16.94 -3.60 2.96
CA PRO A 224 18.10 -4.46 2.73
C PRO A 224 18.38 -5.46 3.85
N VAL A 225 17.84 -5.22 5.06
CA VAL A 225 17.96 -6.08 6.23
C VAL A 225 16.60 -6.31 6.88
N THR A 226 16.51 -7.25 7.83
CA THR A 226 15.26 -7.52 8.55
C THR A 226 14.74 -6.30 9.30
N THR A 227 13.44 -6.25 9.54
CA THR A 227 12.73 -5.08 10.11
C THR A 227 13.28 -4.58 11.45
N HIS A 228 13.92 -5.43 12.23
CA HIS A 228 14.45 -5.09 13.55
C HIS A 228 15.96 -4.78 13.56
N ASP A 229 16.65 -5.00 12.44
CA ASP A 229 18.09 -4.79 12.31
C ASP A 229 18.42 -3.33 11.92
N ILE A 230 18.12 -2.41 12.83
CA ILE A 230 18.43 -0.98 12.63
C ILE A 230 19.95 -0.73 12.56
N ASP A 231 20.75 -1.49 13.29
CA ASP A 231 22.22 -1.36 13.25
C ASP A 231 22.77 -1.85 11.90
N GLY A 232 22.18 -2.90 11.33
CA GLY A 232 22.45 -3.35 9.97
C GLY A 232 22.16 -2.27 8.92
N PHE A 233 20.99 -1.63 9.00
CA PHE A 233 20.64 -0.48 8.16
C PHE A 233 21.70 0.63 8.25
N LYS A 234 22.04 1.07 9.47
CA LYS A 234 23.06 2.11 9.72
C LYS A 234 24.42 1.72 9.19
N SER A 235 24.80 0.44 9.34
CA SER A 235 26.06 -0.09 8.85
C SER A 235 26.18 -0.01 7.33
N ILE A 236 25.08 -0.33 6.61
CA ILE A 236 25.02 -0.21 5.16
C ILE A 236 25.08 1.26 4.76
N LYS A 237 24.20 2.10 5.32
CA LYS A 237 24.09 3.53 4.98
C LYS A 237 25.40 4.31 5.11
N ARG A 238 26.23 3.98 6.09
CA ARG A 238 27.55 4.63 6.28
C ARG A 238 28.58 4.26 5.21
N ARG A 239 28.33 3.24 4.41
CA ARG A 239 29.30 2.64 3.48
C ARG A 239 28.88 2.73 2.03
N THR A 240 27.65 3.15 1.74
CA THR A 240 27.16 3.37 0.38
C THR A 240 26.61 4.78 0.21
N ASN A 241 26.63 5.30 -1.01
CA ASN A 241 25.94 6.52 -1.42
C ASN A 241 24.53 6.22 -2.00
N VAL A 242 24.23 4.95 -2.24
CA VAL A 242 22.89 4.53 -2.71
C VAL A 242 21.88 4.82 -1.60
N PRO A 243 20.79 5.56 -1.86
CA PRO A 243 19.75 5.80 -0.87
C PRO A 243 19.12 4.50 -0.39
N LEU A 244 18.83 4.41 0.90
CA LEU A 244 18.16 3.26 1.49
C LEU A 244 16.71 3.58 1.84
N ALA A 245 15.79 2.70 1.47
CA ALA A 245 14.38 2.84 1.78
C ALA A 245 13.95 1.88 2.89
N ALA A 246 13.27 2.42 3.91
CA ALA A 246 12.61 1.64 4.96
C ALA A 246 11.15 1.39 4.56
N ASP A 247 10.77 0.12 4.45
CA ASP A 247 9.40 -0.34 4.28
C ASP A 247 8.89 -0.95 5.59
N ALA A 248 9.00 -2.24 5.78
CA ALA A 248 8.51 -2.94 6.96
C ALA A 248 9.23 -2.56 8.29
N SER A 249 10.36 -1.89 8.23
CA SER A 249 11.02 -1.29 9.40
C SER A 249 10.32 -0.03 9.91
N ALA A 250 9.32 0.49 9.19
CA ALA A 250 8.59 1.72 9.48
C ALA A 250 7.07 1.54 9.35
N ASP A 251 6.51 0.45 9.87
CA ASP A 251 5.08 0.09 9.77
C ASP A 251 4.15 0.93 10.67
N SER A 252 4.67 1.94 11.34
CA SER A 252 3.91 2.89 12.15
C SER A 252 4.64 4.22 12.29
N VAL A 253 3.93 5.26 12.72
CA VAL A 253 4.53 6.58 13.04
C VAL A 253 5.66 6.45 14.06
N GLY A 254 5.49 5.58 15.09
CA GLY A 254 6.50 5.37 16.12
C GLY A 254 7.75 4.66 15.61
N GLU A 255 7.59 3.68 14.73
CA GLU A 255 8.72 3.00 14.09
C GLU A 255 9.44 3.92 13.11
N ALA A 256 8.71 4.68 12.28
CA ALA A 256 9.31 5.70 11.42
C ALA A 256 10.12 6.72 12.25
N PHE A 257 9.58 7.21 13.37
CA PHE A 257 10.30 8.10 14.27
C PHE A 257 11.62 7.47 14.78
N LYS A 258 11.58 6.17 15.12
CA LYS A 258 12.79 5.44 15.55
C LYS A 258 13.81 5.34 14.42
N VAL A 259 13.40 4.95 13.20
CA VAL A 259 14.28 4.86 12.03
C VAL A 259 14.90 6.22 11.69
N ILE A 260 14.11 7.30 11.76
CA ILE A 260 14.59 8.68 11.54
C ILE A 260 15.61 9.09 12.61
N LYS A 261 15.29 8.88 13.89
CA LYS A 261 16.18 9.22 15.02
C LYS A 261 17.54 8.52 14.92
N GLU A 262 17.53 7.29 14.43
CA GLU A 262 18.73 6.49 14.24
C GLU A 262 19.46 6.80 12.91
N GLU A 263 18.92 7.71 12.10
CA GLU A 263 19.45 8.08 10.76
C GLU A 263 19.68 6.85 9.86
N ALA A 264 18.77 5.86 9.95
CA ALA A 264 18.99 4.56 9.34
C ALA A 264 18.55 4.50 7.87
N ALA A 265 17.59 5.33 7.42
CA ALA A 265 17.08 5.35 6.06
C ALA A 265 16.98 6.77 5.49
N ASP A 266 16.88 6.88 4.16
CA ASP A 266 16.73 8.12 3.40
C ASP A 266 15.33 8.28 2.86
N ILE A 267 14.64 7.15 2.61
CA ILE A 267 13.34 7.04 1.98
C ILE A 267 12.43 6.20 2.88
N PHE A 268 11.15 6.50 2.90
CA PHE A 268 10.15 5.78 3.67
C PHE A 268 8.98 5.35 2.79
N HIS A 269 8.69 4.05 2.75
CA HIS A 269 7.51 3.53 2.07
C HIS A 269 6.31 3.56 3.03
N ALA A 270 5.40 4.50 2.77
CA ALA A 270 4.21 4.71 3.57
C ALA A 270 3.09 3.75 3.12
N LEU A 271 3.18 2.47 3.52
CA LEU A 271 2.15 1.47 3.22
C LEU A 271 0.92 1.71 4.09
N MET A 272 -0.06 2.42 3.53
CA MET A 272 -1.19 3.01 4.25
C MET A 272 -1.96 2.01 5.11
N GLY A 273 -2.24 0.81 4.58
CA GLY A 273 -2.94 -0.24 5.32
C GLY A 273 -2.16 -0.78 6.52
N ARG A 274 -0.83 -0.83 6.45
CA ARG A 274 0.01 -1.24 7.59
C ARG A 274 0.14 -0.13 8.64
N ILE A 275 0.18 1.12 8.21
CA ILE A 275 0.31 2.29 9.09
C ILE A 275 -1.00 2.60 9.83
N GLY A 276 -2.16 2.22 9.26
CA GLY A 276 -3.48 2.38 9.90
C GLY A 276 -4.41 3.39 9.24
N GLY A 277 -4.33 3.57 7.92
CA GLY A 277 -5.22 4.39 7.11
C GLY A 277 -4.74 5.82 6.91
N ILE A 278 -5.61 6.67 6.37
CA ILE A 278 -5.35 8.05 5.96
C ILE A 278 -4.81 8.90 7.13
N ARG A 279 -5.47 8.84 8.30
CA ARG A 279 -5.11 9.66 9.46
C ARG A 279 -3.69 9.38 9.94
N LYS A 280 -3.35 8.12 10.12
CA LYS A 280 -2.01 7.71 10.58
C LYS A 280 -0.95 7.98 9.52
N THR A 281 -1.26 7.75 8.25
CA THR A 281 -0.33 8.03 7.16
C THR A 281 -0.06 9.53 7.02
N SER A 282 -1.05 10.39 7.31
CA SER A 282 -0.81 11.85 7.40
C SER A 282 0.21 12.21 8.47
N GLY A 283 0.11 11.62 9.66
CA GLY A 283 1.11 11.81 10.72
C GLY A 283 2.49 11.28 10.36
N PHE A 284 2.53 10.13 9.68
CA PHE A 284 3.75 9.50 9.21
C PHE A 284 4.48 10.39 8.18
N THR A 285 3.79 10.81 7.12
CA THR A 285 4.41 11.62 6.07
C THR A 285 4.81 13.01 6.56
N ASN A 286 4.03 13.63 7.45
CA ASN A 286 4.41 14.90 8.08
C ASN A 286 5.70 14.75 8.92
N LEU A 287 5.89 13.62 9.59
CA LEU A 287 7.12 13.33 10.34
C LEU A 287 8.32 13.18 9.41
N VAL A 288 8.17 12.46 8.29
CA VAL A 288 9.22 12.27 7.29
C VAL A 288 9.59 13.59 6.62
N ASP A 289 8.59 14.40 6.25
CA ASP A 289 8.79 15.75 5.70
C ASP A 289 9.54 16.67 6.68
N ALA A 290 9.15 16.64 7.97
CA ALA A 290 9.82 17.45 9.00
C ALA A 290 11.30 17.04 9.20
N ALA A 291 11.64 15.79 8.93
CA ALA A 291 13.02 15.29 8.93
C ALA A 291 13.77 15.60 7.63
N ASN A 292 13.13 16.25 6.64
CA ASN A 292 13.68 16.52 5.31
C ASN A 292 14.08 15.25 4.53
N LEU A 293 13.32 14.16 4.72
CA LEU A 293 13.50 12.87 4.06
C LEU A 293 12.43 12.68 2.98
N ASP A 294 12.60 11.65 2.15
CA ASP A 294 11.67 11.34 1.06
C ASP A 294 10.75 10.18 1.43
N TYR A 295 9.56 10.11 0.82
CA TYR A 295 8.65 8.98 0.97
C TYR A 295 7.91 8.64 -0.32
N ALA A 296 7.45 7.41 -0.42
CA ALA A 296 6.46 6.95 -1.39
C ALA A 296 5.20 6.49 -0.67
N THR A 297 4.03 6.84 -1.18
CA THR A 297 2.76 6.27 -0.72
C THR A 297 2.56 4.92 -1.39
N CYS A 298 2.24 3.89 -0.61
CA CYS A 298 2.06 2.53 -1.07
C CYS A 298 0.71 1.97 -0.62
N VAL A 299 0.10 1.12 -1.45
CA VAL A 299 -1.10 0.35 -1.10
C VAL A 299 -0.98 -1.08 -1.63
N LEU A 300 -1.47 -2.05 -0.87
CA LEU A 300 -1.49 -3.47 -1.23
C LEU A 300 -2.90 -4.09 -1.18
N GLY A 301 -3.92 -3.28 -0.95
CA GLY A 301 -5.32 -3.70 -0.87
C GLY A 301 -6.02 -3.83 -2.22
N ASN A 302 -7.34 -3.91 -2.18
CA ASN A 302 -8.21 -3.88 -3.34
C ASN A 302 -8.52 -2.44 -3.79
N GLY A 303 -9.45 -2.27 -4.72
CA GLY A 303 -9.84 -0.96 -5.26
C GLY A 303 -10.27 0.07 -4.22
N ILE A 304 -10.80 -0.33 -3.08
CA ILE A 304 -11.18 0.58 -2.01
C ILE A 304 -9.95 1.23 -1.38
N GLU A 305 -8.93 0.44 -1.02
CA GLU A 305 -7.67 0.99 -0.49
C GLU A 305 -6.92 1.80 -1.56
N HIS A 306 -6.98 1.35 -2.82
CA HIS A 306 -6.37 2.06 -3.93
C HIS A 306 -6.98 3.46 -4.11
N ALA A 307 -8.32 3.60 -4.02
CA ALA A 307 -8.99 4.89 -4.03
C ALA A 307 -8.51 5.80 -2.88
N ALA A 308 -8.44 5.25 -1.66
CA ALA A 308 -7.94 5.99 -0.51
C ALA A 308 -6.48 6.47 -0.72
N GLY A 309 -5.62 5.61 -1.28
CA GLY A 309 -4.25 5.95 -1.65
C GLY A 309 -4.16 7.06 -2.70
N ALA A 310 -5.00 7.01 -3.74
CA ALA A 310 -5.07 8.02 -4.76
C ALA A 310 -5.47 9.40 -4.18
N HIS A 311 -6.54 9.45 -3.37
CA HIS A 311 -6.95 10.68 -2.69
C HIS A 311 -5.88 11.21 -1.75
N PHE A 312 -5.22 10.33 -1.00
CA PHE A 312 -4.14 10.72 -0.13
C PHE A 312 -2.97 11.34 -0.91
N ALA A 313 -2.48 10.63 -1.93
CA ALA A 313 -1.30 11.05 -2.68
C ALA A 313 -1.52 12.38 -3.42
N VAL A 314 -2.69 12.63 -4.04
CA VAL A 314 -2.96 13.92 -4.71
C VAL A 314 -3.10 15.09 -3.74
N SER A 315 -3.41 14.84 -2.47
CA SER A 315 -3.51 15.87 -1.43
C SER A 315 -2.16 16.27 -0.84
N ARG A 316 -1.04 15.67 -1.28
CA ARG A 316 0.30 15.92 -0.74
C ARG A 316 1.17 16.70 -1.72
N ALA A 317 1.74 17.79 -1.23
CA ALA A 317 2.82 18.49 -1.90
C ALA A 317 4.14 17.85 -1.48
N LYS A 318 4.68 16.97 -2.32
CA LYS A 318 5.96 16.29 -2.04
C LYS A 318 6.96 16.45 -3.19
N ARG A 319 8.23 16.23 -2.90
CA ARG A 319 9.28 16.12 -3.93
C ARG A 319 9.12 14.77 -4.66
N GLU A 320 9.29 14.78 -5.97
CA GLU A 320 9.16 13.58 -6.82
C GLU A 320 10.52 12.90 -7.06
N ARG A 321 11.33 12.77 -6.01
CA ARG A 321 12.58 12.00 -6.07
C ARG A 321 12.31 10.50 -6.05
N VAL A 322 11.25 10.10 -5.36
CA VAL A 322 10.73 8.74 -5.32
C VAL A 322 9.26 8.82 -5.71
N LEU A 323 8.83 7.98 -6.64
CA LEU A 323 7.46 7.97 -7.15
C LEU A 323 6.55 7.10 -6.26
N GLU A 324 5.24 7.22 -6.46
CA GLU A 324 4.25 6.49 -5.66
C GLU A 324 4.07 5.06 -6.16
N GLU A 325 3.85 4.13 -5.23
CA GLU A 325 3.60 2.71 -5.51
C GLU A 325 2.12 2.34 -5.36
N LEU A 326 1.30 2.94 -6.21
CA LEU A 326 -0.14 2.75 -6.20
C LEU A 326 -0.63 1.85 -7.35
N GLY A 327 0.27 1.10 -7.98
CA GLY A 327 -0.04 0.30 -9.17
C GLY A 327 -0.21 -1.20 -8.95
N LEU A 328 0.05 -1.73 -7.76
CA LEU A 328 0.10 -3.18 -7.54
C LEU A 328 -1.22 -3.89 -7.87
N ILE A 329 -2.37 -3.31 -7.53
CA ILE A 329 -3.68 -3.88 -7.86
C ILE A 329 -3.83 -4.12 -9.36
N PHE A 330 -3.35 -3.19 -10.19
CA PHE A 330 -3.44 -3.30 -11.65
C PHE A 330 -2.56 -4.44 -12.15
N TYR A 331 -1.34 -4.57 -11.61
CA TYR A 331 -0.49 -5.70 -11.91
C TYR A 331 -1.16 -7.04 -11.57
N LEU A 332 -1.69 -7.17 -10.36
CA LEU A 332 -2.32 -8.42 -9.89
C LEU A 332 -3.55 -8.81 -10.72
N TYR A 333 -4.26 -7.84 -11.26
CA TYR A 333 -5.40 -8.06 -12.14
C TYR A 333 -5.02 -8.13 -13.63
N GLY A 334 -3.72 -8.09 -13.95
CA GLY A 334 -3.16 -8.35 -15.27
C GLY A 334 -3.20 -7.18 -16.25
N GLY A 335 -3.29 -5.94 -15.72
CA GLY A 335 -3.31 -4.73 -16.52
C GLY A 335 -2.25 -3.71 -16.16
N THR A 336 -2.01 -2.77 -17.04
CA THR A 336 -1.19 -1.57 -16.83
C THR A 336 -2.02 -0.29 -16.93
N GLU A 337 -3.24 -0.40 -17.39
CA GLU A 337 -4.21 0.69 -17.48
C GLU A 337 -5.57 0.26 -16.92
N THR A 338 -6.37 1.22 -16.45
CA THR A 338 -7.68 0.98 -15.83
C THR A 338 -8.60 0.14 -16.70
N ARG A 339 -8.64 0.39 -18.02
CA ARG A 339 -9.50 -0.31 -18.97
C ARG A 339 -9.24 -1.83 -19.09
N GLU A 340 -8.09 -2.30 -18.61
CA GLU A 340 -7.69 -3.71 -18.71
C GLU A 340 -8.17 -4.54 -17.51
N ILE A 341 -8.68 -3.89 -16.47
CA ILE A 341 -9.06 -4.54 -15.22
C ILE A 341 -10.55 -4.84 -15.21
N THR A 342 -10.88 -6.11 -15.01
CA THR A 342 -12.26 -6.61 -15.02
C THR A 342 -12.67 -7.30 -13.74
N ALA A 343 -11.81 -7.31 -12.73
CA ALA A 343 -12.01 -8.08 -11.50
C ALA A 343 -11.69 -7.21 -10.28
N ASP A 344 -12.68 -6.53 -9.74
CA ASP A 344 -12.62 -5.87 -8.44
C ASP A 344 -14.03 -5.84 -7.82
N VAL A 345 -14.14 -5.34 -6.62
CA VAL A 345 -15.41 -5.18 -5.88
C VAL A 345 -16.01 -3.78 -6.03
N THR A 346 -15.41 -2.93 -6.87
CA THR A 346 -15.90 -1.60 -7.20
C THR A 346 -16.39 -1.55 -8.64
N LYS A 347 -17.50 -0.82 -8.91
CA LYS A 347 -18.11 -0.72 -10.26
C LYS A 347 -17.15 -0.08 -11.26
N GLU A 348 -16.47 0.95 -10.82
CA GLU A 348 -15.41 1.59 -11.58
C GLU A 348 -14.12 1.45 -10.80
N ILE A 349 -13.05 1.09 -11.50
CA ILE A 349 -11.77 0.93 -10.83
C ILE A 349 -11.33 2.28 -10.27
N SER A 350 -10.99 2.22 -9.02
CA SER A 350 -10.68 3.30 -8.11
C SER A 350 -9.47 4.13 -8.57
N GLY A 351 -9.74 5.08 -9.43
CA GLY A 351 -8.73 5.92 -10.07
C GLY A 351 -8.36 5.41 -11.47
N LYS A 352 -8.08 6.35 -12.35
CA LYS A 352 -7.67 6.04 -13.73
C LYS A 352 -6.16 6.00 -13.81
N ILE A 353 -5.58 4.88 -14.28
CA ILE A 353 -4.18 4.88 -14.72
C ILE A 353 -4.14 5.07 -16.24
N GLU A 354 -3.37 6.05 -16.64
CA GLU A 354 -3.12 6.39 -18.05
C GLU A 354 -1.70 6.93 -18.20
N LYS A 355 -0.94 6.35 -19.12
CA LYS A 355 0.43 6.76 -19.45
C LYS A 355 1.33 6.92 -18.21
N GLY A 356 1.32 5.91 -17.34
CA GLY A 356 2.15 5.86 -16.14
C GLY A 356 1.73 6.83 -15.01
N HIS A 357 0.54 7.45 -15.11
CA HIS A 357 0.02 8.35 -14.10
C HIS A 357 -1.32 7.86 -13.57
N LEU A 358 -1.52 8.01 -12.26
CA LEU A 358 -2.78 7.78 -11.57
C LEU A 358 -3.54 9.10 -11.40
N TYR A 359 -4.83 9.08 -11.71
CA TYR A 359 -5.80 10.14 -11.47
C TYR A 359 -6.74 9.72 -10.34
N PRO A 360 -7.04 10.59 -9.36
CA PRO A 360 -7.94 10.22 -8.27
C PRO A 360 -9.35 9.97 -8.79
N PRO A 361 -10.15 9.10 -8.14
CA PRO A 361 -11.57 8.98 -8.43
C PRO A 361 -12.28 10.33 -8.26
N ALA A 362 -13.31 10.56 -9.06
CA ALA A 362 -14.17 11.73 -8.94
C ALA A 362 -15.39 11.40 -8.05
N GLY A 363 -15.97 12.45 -7.44
CA GLY A 363 -17.19 12.34 -6.63
C GLY A 363 -16.95 12.34 -5.12
N PRO A 364 -18.03 12.37 -4.33
CA PRO A 364 -17.99 12.41 -2.88
C PRO A 364 -17.37 11.16 -2.24
N GLY A 365 -16.75 11.33 -1.09
CA GLY A 365 -16.07 10.24 -0.39
C GLY A 365 -14.85 9.75 -1.14
N LEU A 366 -14.68 8.45 -1.25
CA LEU A 366 -13.65 7.82 -2.06
C LEU A 366 -13.97 7.82 -3.56
N GLY A 367 -15.14 8.36 -3.97
CA GLY A 367 -15.57 8.42 -5.36
C GLY A 367 -15.78 7.04 -5.99
N ILE A 368 -16.13 6.04 -5.19
CA ILE A 368 -16.35 4.65 -5.62
C ILE A 368 -17.71 4.15 -5.16
N GLU A 369 -18.24 3.17 -5.89
CA GLU A 369 -19.41 2.39 -5.51
C GLU A 369 -19.05 0.91 -5.48
N LEU A 370 -19.61 0.16 -4.51
CA LEU A 370 -19.48 -1.30 -4.51
C LEU A 370 -20.27 -1.91 -5.66
N ASP A 371 -19.66 -2.87 -6.33
CA ASP A 371 -20.34 -3.80 -7.20
C ASP A 371 -20.86 -4.96 -6.37
N GLU A 372 -22.16 -4.92 -6.02
CA GLU A 372 -22.78 -5.91 -5.14
C GLU A 372 -22.77 -7.32 -5.77
N GLU A 373 -22.80 -7.43 -7.10
CA GLU A 373 -22.68 -8.72 -7.79
C GLU A 373 -21.26 -9.29 -7.61
N MET A 374 -20.24 -8.46 -7.81
CA MET A 374 -18.84 -8.87 -7.62
C MET A 374 -18.51 -9.14 -6.16
N VAL A 375 -19.04 -8.35 -5.22
CA VAL A 375 -18.95 -8.64 -3.79
C VAL A 375 -19.54 -10.00 -3.47
N HIS A 376 -20.74 -10.29 -3.98
CA HIS A 376 -21.38 -11.61 -3.78
C HIS A 376 -20.56 -12.74 -4.41
N ARG A 377 -20.05 -12.54 -5.61
CA ARG A 377 -19.24 -13.52 -6.35
C ARG A 377 -17.94 -13.89 -5.62
N TYR A 378 -17.34 -12.92 -4.92
CA TYR A 378 -16.07 -13.10 -4.22
C TYR A 378 -16.25 -13.34 -2.72
N LEU A 379 -17.47 -13.57 -2.23
CA LEU A 379 -17.65 -13.96 -0.83
C LEU A 379 -16.78 -15.16 -0.50
N ALA A 380 -16.07 -15.08 0.62
CA ALA A 380 -15.28 -16.20 1.10
C ALA A 380 -16.18 -17.40 1.39
N PRO A 381 -15.90 -18.60 0.84
CA PRO A 381 -16.84 -19.72 0.89
C PRO A 381 -17.08 -20.25 2.31
N ASP A 382 -16.09 -20.14 3.19
CA ASP A 382 -16.11 -20.77 4.51
C ASP A 382 -16.34 -19.78 5.67
N ILE A 383 -16.55 -18.51 5.37
CA ILE A 383 -16.68 -17.45 6.39
C ILE A 383 -17.89 -16.58 6.12
N HIS A 384 -18.79 -16.49 7.11
CA HIS A 384 -20.00 -15.71 6.96
C HIS A 384 -19.79 -14.23 7.21
N LYS A 385 -20.49 -13.40 6.41
CA LYS A 385 -20.66 -11.96 6.67
C LYS A 385 -21.23 -11.75 8.08
N LEU A 386 -20.65 -10.76 8.79
CA LEU A 386 -21.17 -10.33 10.09
C LEU A 386 -21.93 -9.02 9.95
N ILE A 387 -23.04 -8.90 10.68
CA ILE A 387 -23.86 -7.70 10.75
C ILE A 387 -23.98 -7.28 12.21
N VAL A 388 -23.75 -5.99 12.48
CA VAL A 388 -23.87 -5.36 13.80
C VAL A 388 -24.85 -4.20 13.68
N GLN A 389 -25.92 -4.23 14.48
CA GLN A 389 -27.01 -3.24 14.49
C GLN A 389 -27.32 -2.81 15.92
#